data_c12c2577e6d85bc3b8c3c456e09f4130
#
_entry.id   c12c2577e6d85bc3b8c3c456e09f4130
#
_cell.length_a   1.000
_cell.length_b   1.000
_cell.length_c   1.000
_cell.angle_alpha   90.00
_cell.angle_beta   90.00
_cell.angle_gamma   90.00
#
_symmetry.space_group_name_H-M   'P 1'
#
loop_
_entity.id
_entity.type
_entity.pdbx_description
1 polymer ?
#
loop_
_entity_poly.entity_id
_entity_poly.type
_entity_poly.pdbx_seq_one_letter_code
_entity_poly.pdbx_strand_id
1 'polypeptide(L)'
;MNVVFLDRDGVINEFPGNGNYVTKVKDFHFIPGSLEAIRALTESGFKLFVISNQAGVGMGVYSLDKLNRINRHMIKHVERAGGKIRKSFYCTHRSDAGCDCRKPGIGLLRKALKSLNKTIAHAQKAFFVGDTEGDIKTGHNAGCKTIFVLSGRENRRYMRKWTVKPDHIVKDLNAAVEIIQNEHLRHTRNSRSRA
;
A
#
# COMPACT_ATOMS: atom_id res chain seq x y z
N MET A 1 -2.11 11.90 -12.69
CA MET A 1 -2.89 11.59 -11.45
C MET A 1 -1.90 11.16 -10.39
N ASN A 2 -1.89 11.81 -9.22
CA ASN A 2 -0.93 11.53 -8.16
C ASN A 2 -1.57 10.60 -7.13
N VAL A 3 -1.43 9.28 -7.32
CA VAL A 3 -2.00 8.28 -6.41
C VAL A 3 -0.90 7.30 -6.00
N VAL A 4 -0.85 7.00 -4.71
CA VAL A 4 -0.01 5.92 -4.17
C VAL A 4 -0.90 4.96 -3.38
N PHE A 5 -0.82 3.69 -3.72
CA PHE A 5 -1.38 2.59 -2.97
C PHE A 5 -0.30 2.02 -2.05
N LEU A 6 -0.62 1.87 -0.79
CA LEU A 6 0.29 1.37 0.23
C LEU A 6 -0.29 0.09 0.84
N ASP A 7 0.49 -0.97 0.95
CA ASP A 7 0.13 -2.00 1.92
C ASP A 7 0.26 -1.44 3.33
N ARG A 8 -0.28 -2.14 4.32
CA ARG A 8 -0.26 -1.73 5.71
C ARG A 8 0.89 -2.38 6.47
N ASP A 9 0.79 -3.71 6.65
CA ASP A 9 1.75 -4.49 7.43
C ASP A 9 3.04 -4.67 6.62
N GLY A 10 4.19 -4.32 7.18
CA GLY A 10 5.48 -4.33 6.49
C GLY A 10 5.81 -3.08 5.68
N VAL A 11 4.85 -2.14 5.52
CA VAL A 11 5.03 -0.87 4.81
C VAL A 11 4.82 0.33 5.73
N ILE A 12 3.67 0.41 6.40
CA ILE A 12 3.32 1.47 7.33
C ILE A 12 3.67 1.07 8.77
N ASN A 13 3.26 -0.14 9.15
CA ASN A 13 3.58 -0.73 10.44
C ASN A 13 4.40 -2.01 10.28
N GLU A 14 5.09 -2.39 11.34
CA GLU A 14 5.88 -3.61 11.40
C GLU A 14 5.05 -4.83 11.01
N PHE A 15 5.66 -5.75 10.28
CA PHE A 15 5.05 -7.03 9.94
C PHE A 15 4.91 -7.89 11.21
N PRO A 16 3.71 -8.36 11.56
CA PRO A 16 3.47 -9.06 12.84
C PRO A 16 4.04 -10.49 12.89
N GLY A 17 4.72 -10.93 11.85
CA GLY A 17 5.23 -12.30 11.72
C GLY A 17 4.30 -13.22 10.93
N ASN A 18 4.87 -14.33 10.41
CA ASN A 18 4.12 -15.31 9.62
C ASN A 18 3.00 -15.96 10.44
N GLY A 19 1.80 -16.01 9.88
CA GLY A 19 0.61 -16.56 10.55
C GLY A 19 -0.01 -15.63 11.61
N ASN A 20 0.61 -14.50 11.90
CA ASN A 20 0.13 -13.54 12.89
C ASN A 20 -0.59 -12.35 12.24
N TYR A 21 -1.35 -11.64 13.08
CA TYR A 21 -2.09 -10.43 12.72
C TYR A 21 -1.94 -9.39 13.82
N VAL A 22 -1.94 -8.12 13.44
CA VAL A 22 -2.14 -7.03 14.41
C VAL A 22 -3.60 -7.06 14.84
N THR A 23 -3.89 -7.55 16.06
CA THR A 23 -5.25 -7.76 16.57
C THR A 23 -5.66 -6.73 17.61
N LYS A 24 -4.72 -5.95 18.13
CA LYS A 24 -4.91 -4.91 19.17
C LYS A 24 -4.14 -3.66 18.78
N VAL A 25 -4.62 -2.51 19.20
CA VAL A 25 -3.95 -1.21 18.96
C VAL A 25 -2.55 -1.18 19.56
N LYS A 26 -2.32 -1.78 20.72
CA LYS A 26 -1.02 -1.83 21.37
C LYS A 26 0.05 -2.59 20.59
N ASP A 27 -0.37 -3.49 19.68
CA ASP A 27 0.52 -4.32 18.86
C ASP A 27 0.79 -3.67 17.48
N PHE A 28 0.27 -2.44 17.25
CA PHE A 28 0.48 -1.68 16.04
C PHE A 28 1.67 -0.74 16.22
N HIS A 29 2.83 -1.13 15.70
CA HIS A 29 4.06 -0.35 15.76
C HIS A 29 4.38 0.23 14.38
N PHE A 30 4.47 1.56 14.27
CA PHE A 30 4.88 2.18 13.02
C PHE A 30 6.33 1.84 12.69
N ILE A 31 6.60 1.56 11.41
CA ILE A 31 7.98 1.46 10.93
C ILE A 31 8.62 2.85 11.04
N PRO A 32 9.85 2.98 11.61
CA PRO A 32 10.55 4.25 11.67
C PRO A 32 10.62 4.95 10.30
N GLY A 33 10.24 6.23 10.25
CA GLY A 33 10.17 7.02 9.01
C GLY A 33 8.89 6.85 8.19
N SER A 34 7.98 5.93 8.54
CA SER A 34 6.76 5.72 7.76
C SER A 34 5.77 6.89 7.86
N LEU A 35 5.68 7.54 9.01
CA LEU A 35 4.83 8.73 9.20
C LEU A 35 5.37 9.94 8.43
N GLU A 36 6.69 10.14 8.47
CA GLU A 36 7.39 11.17 7.72
C GLU A 36 7.23 10.98 6.21
N ALA A 37 7.34 9.74 5.74
CA ALA A 37 7.12 9.37 4.34
C ALA A 37 5.69 9.70 3.88
N ILE A 38 4.68 9.32 4.69
CA ILE A 38 3.27 9.62 4.40
C ILE A 38 3.03 11.13 4.37
N ARG A 39 3.63 11.90 5.29
CA ARG A 39 3.58 13.36 5.29
C ARG A 39 4.19 13.93 4.01
N ALA A 40 5.42 13.55 3.67
CA ALA A 40 6.13 14.06 2.49
C ALA A 40 5.37 13.78 1.19
N LEU A 41 4.77 12.58 1.04
CA LEU A 41 3.91 12.25 -0.10
C LEU A 41 2.63 13.09 -0.12
N THR A 42 2.05 13.37 1.06
CA THR A 42 0.86 14.24 1.18
C THR A 42 1.17 15.67 0.76
N GLU A 43 2.27 16.25 1.25
CA GLU A 43 2.76 17.59 0.91
C GLU A 43 3.09 17.71 -0.58
N SER A 44 3.56 16.63 -1.21
CA SER A 44 3.78 16.55 -2.67
C SER A 44 2.49 16.37 -3.47
N GLY A 45 1.31 16.43 -2.83
CA GLY A 45 0.01 16.37 -3.50
C GLY A 45 -0.46 14.97 -3.91
N PHE A 46 0.18 13.91 -3.41
CA PHE A 46 -0.28 12.54 -3.66
C PHE A 46 -1.51 12.18 -2.82
N LYS A 47 -2.43 11.43 -3.43
CA LYS A 47 -3.59 10.84 -2.78
C LYS A 47 -3.23 9.41 -2.34
N LEU A 48 -3.14 9.20 -1.04
CA LEU A 48 -2.70 7.93 -0.47
C LEU A 48 -3.88 7.05 -0.10
N PHE A 49 -3.80 5.78 -0.45
CA PHE A 49 -4.77 4.75 -0.10
C PHE A 49 -4.06 3.55 0.53
N VAL A 50 -4.63 3.00 1.59
CA VAL A 50 -4.19 1.72 2.15
C VAL A 50 -4.97 0.59 1.48
N ILE A 51 -4.25 -0.43 1.00
CA ILE A 51 -4.79 -1.62 0.33
C ILE A 51 -4.20 -2.85 1.01
N SER A 52 -4.93 -3.50 1.90
CA SER A 52 -4.35 -4.59 2.68
C SER A 52 -5.24 -5.82 2.81
N ASN A 53 -4.61 -7.00 2.81
CA ASN A 53 -5.26 -8.28 3.06
C ASN A 53 -5.32 -8.56 4.57
N GLN A 54 -6.52 -8.64 5.12
CA GLN A 54 -6.78 -8.86 6.54
C GLN A 54 -7.65 -10.11 6.77
N ALA A 55 -7.17 -11.26 6.24
CA ALA A 55 -7.90 -12.52 6.28
C ALA A 55 -8.23 -13.01 7.69
N GLY A 56 -7.48 -12.57 8.70
CA GLY A 56 -7.75 -12.91 10.10
C GLY A 56 -9.16 -12.54 10.57
N VAL A 57 -9.80 -11.54 9.94
CA VAL A 57 -11.22 -11.21 10.21
C VAL A 57 -12.13 -12.32 9.69
N GLY A 58 -11.98 -12.74 8.45
CA GLY A 58 -12.79 -13.82 7.86
C GLY A 58 -12.52 -15.19 8.47
N MET A 59 -11.35 -15.36 9.10
CA MET A 59 -11.00 -16.56 9.86
C MET A 59 -11.44 -16.51 11.33
N GLY A 60 -12.06 -15.41 11.78
CA GLY A 60 -12.50 -15.25 13.15
C GLY A 60 -11.38 -15.00 14.19
N VAL A 61 -10.13 -14.77 13.74
CA VAL A 61 -8.99 -14.49 14.64
C VAL A 61 -9.20 -13.18 15.40
N TYR A 62 -9.80 -12.19 14.74
CA TYR A 62 -10.23 -10.95 15.37
C TYR A 62 -11.40 -10.33 14.60
N SER A 63 -12.17 -9.48 15.29
CA SER A 63 -13.39 -8.91 14.74
C SER A 63 -13.11 -7.73 13.79
N LEU A 64 -14.07 -7.43 12.91
CA LEU A 64 -14.06 -6.24 12.06
C LEU A 64 -13.97 -4.95 12.91
N ASP A 65 -14.60 -4.92 14.10
CA ASP A 65 -14.51 -3.78 15.01
C ASP A 65 -13.07 -3.55 15.50
N LYS A 66 -12.33 -4.63 15.82
CA LYS A 66 -10.91 -4.52 16.17
C LYS A 66 -10.08 -3.99 14.99
N LEU A 67 -10.32 -4.46 13.76
CA LEU A 67 -9.68 -3.91 12.57
C LEU A 67 -9.96 -2.42 12.42
N ASN A 68 -11.22 -2.01 12.60
CA ASN A 68 -11.62 -0.60 12.51
C ASN A 68 -10.98 0.26 13.62
N ARG A 69 -10.80 -0.26 14.83
CA ARG A 69 -10.08 0.44 15.91
C ARG A 69 -8.60 0.64 15.56
N ILE A 70 -7.94 -0.39 15.03
CA ILE A 70 -6.55 -0.32 14.57
C ILE A 70 -6.43 0.70 13.42
N ASN A 71 -7.35 0.66 12.46
CA ASN A 71 -7.36 1.63 11.38
C ASN A 71 -7.53 3.08 11.88
N ARG A 72 -8.46 3.33 12.81
CA ARG A 72 -8.63 4.66 13.41
C ARG A 72 -7.37 5.13 14.15
N HIS A 73 -6.70 4.22 14.86
CA HIS A 73 -5.41 4.51 15.52
C HIS A 73 -4.36 4.94 14.48
N MET A 74 -4.17 4.16 13.42
CA MET A 74 -3.24 4.48 12.33
C MET A 74 -3.54 5.86 11.72
N ILE A 75 -4.78 6.11 11.32
CA ILE A 75 -5.19 7.37 10.70
C ILE A 75 -4.93 8.56 11.63
N LYS A 76 -5.29 8.45 12.90
CA LYS A 76 -5.06 9.51 13.90
C LYS A 76 -3.57 9.89 14.04
N HIS A 77 -2.67 8.90 14.02
CA HIS A 77 -1.23 9.17 14.11
C HIS A 77 -0.69 9.78 12.81
N VAL A 78 -1.14 9.29 11.65
CA VAL A 78 -0.82 9.88 10.35
C VAL A 78 -1.24 11.35 10.29
N GLU A 79 -2.47 11.67 10.69
CA GLU A 79 -2.98 13.05 10.71
C GLU A 79 -2.20 13.95 11.67
N ARG A 80 -1.86 13.45 12.87
CA ARG A 80 -1.03 14.18 13.84
C ARG A 80 0.38 14.48 13.31
N ALA A 81 0.91 13.60 12.46
CA ALA A 81 2.20 13.79 11.80
C ALA A 81 2.12 14.70 10.55
N GLY A 82 0.95 15.27 10.23
CA GLY A 82 0.72 16.10 9.04
C GLY A 82 0.47 15.32 7.75
N GLY A 83 0.37 14.00 7.81
CA GLY A 83 0.05 13.16 6.67
C GLY A 83 -1.46 13.01 6.44
N LYS A 84 -1.85 12.47 5.27
CA LYS A 84 -3.26 12.22 4.94
C LYS A 84 -3.44 10.94 4.12
N ILE A 85 -4.06 9.93 4.71
CA ILE A 85 -4.58 8.77 4.00
C ILE A 85 -6.04 9.04 3.64
N ARG A 86 -6.36 9.01 2.35
CA ARG A 86 -7.72 9.28 1.84
C ARG A 86 -8.72 8.24 2.33
N LYS A 87 -8.35 6.96 2.24
CA LYS A 87 -9.17 5.84 2.68
C LYS A 87 -8.33 4.57 2.78
N SER A 88 -8.70 3.69 3.70
CA SER A 88 -8.18 2.33 3.80
C SER A 88 -9.21 1.35 3.26
N PHE A 89 -8.75 0.41 2.44
CA PHE A 89 -9.54 -0.69 1.90
C PHE A 89 -8.93 -2.01 2.32
N TYR A 90 -9.73 -2.85 2.93
CA TYR A 90 -9.32 -4.14 3.47
C TYR A 90 -10.06 -5.29 2.79
N CYS A 91 -9.32 -6.32 2.37
CA CYS A 91 -9.92 -7.60 2.07
C CYS A 91 -9.97 -8.42 3.36
N THR A 92 -11.17 -8.65 3.87
CA THR A 92 -11.40 -9.43 5.10
C THR A 92 -11.81 -10.87 4.81
N HIS A 93 -11.89 -11.28 3.56
CA HIS A 93 -12.22 -12.65 3.19
C HIS A 93 -11.08 -13.61 3.54
N ARG A 94 -11.43 -14.86 3.80
CA ARG A 94 -10.47 -15.96 3.90
C ARG A 94 -9.63 -16.06 2.63
N SER A 95 -8.44 -16.66 2.73
CA SER A 95 -7.52 -16.81 1.58
C SER A 95 -8.06 -17.70 0.46
N ASP A 96 -8.95 -18.62 0.80
CA ASP A 96 -9.60 -19.59 -0.06
C ASP A 96 -10.95 -19.12 -0.65
N ALA A 97 -11.38 -17.90 -0.35
CA ALA A 97 -12.70 -17.37 -0.73
C ALA A 97 -12.86 -17.00 -2.22
N GLY A 98 -11.81 -17.06 -3.03
CA GLY A 98 -11.87 -16.77 -4.47
C GLY A 98 -12.31 -15.34 -4.84
N CYS A 99 -12.22 -14.36 -3.92
CA CYS A 99 -12.70 -13.00 -4.14
C CYS A 99 -11.73 -12.18 -5.02
N ASP A 100 -12.26 -11.22 -5.76
CA ASP A 100 -11.48 -10.28 -6.61
C ASP A 100 -10.73 -9.22 -5.82
N CYS A 101 -11.11 -9.01 -4.55
CA CYS A 101 -10.55 -7.94 -3.72
C CYS A 101 -9.26 -8.35 -2.99
N ARG A 102 -9.00 -9.65 -2.80
CA ARG A 102 -7.77 -10.13 -2.18
C ARG A 102 -6.60 -9.99 -3.15
N LYS A 103 -5.52 -9.30 -2.73
CA LYS A 103 -4.27 -9.25 -3.48
C LYS A 103 -3.77 -10.69 -3.79
N PRO A 104 -3.43 -11.02 -5.05
CA PRO A 104 -3.12 -10.11 -6.17
C PRO A 104 -4.31 -9.65 -7.02
N GLY A 105 -5.57 -9.87 -6.60
CA GLY A 105 -6.74 -9.26 -7.23
C GLY A 105 -6.75 -7.73 -7.07
N ILE A 106 -7.34 -7.02 -8.05
CA ILE A 106 -7.33 -5.55 -8.13
C ILE A 106 -8.63 -4.88 -7.67
N GLY A 107 -9.55 -5.65 -7.08
CA GLY A 107 -10.88 -5.14 -6.69
C GLY A 107 -10.82 -3.98 -5.70
N LEU A 108 -9.86 -3.98 -4.76
CA LEU A 108 -9.68 -2.86 -3.82
C LEU A 108 -9.14 -1.61 -4.52
N LEU A 109 -8.25 -1.75 -5.50
CA LEU A 109 -7.74 -0.63 -6.29
C LEU A 109 -8.86 0.00 -7.12
N ARG A 110 -9.72 -0.83 -7.75
CA ARG A 110 -10.91 -0.34 -8.47
C ARG A 110 -11.81 0.48 -7.54
N LYS A 111 -12.07 0.00 -6.31
CA LYS A 111 -12.85 0.74 -5.31
C LYS A 111 -12.18 2.06 -4.91
N ALA A 112 -10.87 2.08 -4.73
CA ALA A 112 -10.11 3.28 -4.40
C ALA A 112 -10.18 4.31 -5.54
N LEU A 113 -9.94 3.88 -6.78
CA LEU A 113 -10.02 4.77 -7.96
C LEU A 113 -11.44 5.28 -8.20
N LYS A 114 -12.46 4.43 -8.04
CA LYS A 114 -13.87 4.84 -8.14
C LYS A 114 -14.21 5.98 -7.15
N SER A 115 -13.62 5.98 -5.94
CA SER A 115 -13.79 7.07 -4.96
C SER A 115 -13.20 8.42 -5.41
N LEU A 116 -12.41 8.41 -6.49
CA LEU A 116 -11.87 9.59 -7.17
C LEU A 116 -12.54 9.88 -8.52
N ASN A 117 -13.65 9.21 -8.84
CA ASN A 117 -14.28 9.22 -10.17
C ASN A 117 -13.31 8.80 -11.28
N LYS A 118 -12.46 7.79 -11.01
CA LYS A 118 -11.45 7.24 -11.92
C LYS A 118 -11.68 5.75 -12.15
N THR A 119 -11.19 5.26 -13.29
CA THR A 119 -11.19 3.83 -13.66
C THR A 119 -9.79 3.23 -13.49
N ILE A 120 -9.68 1.91 -13.64
CA ILE A 120 -8.41 1.20 -13.51
C ILE A 120 -7.37 1.65 -14.56
N ALA A 121 -7.79 2.09 -15.74
CA ALA A 121 -6.91 2.65 -16.76
C ALA A 121 -6.08 3.85 -16.26
N HIS A 122 -6.55 4.55 -15.24
CA HIS A 122 -5.79 5.65 -14.63
C HIS A 122 -4.67 5.16 -13.69
N ALA A 123 -4.63 3.87 -13.36
CA ALA A 123 -3.61 3.31 -12.47
C ALA A 123 -2.20 3.33 -13.08
N GLN A 124 -2.05 3.43 -14.39
CA GLN A 124 -0.76 3.55 -15.08
C GLN A 124 0.11 4.73 -14.58
N LYS A 125 -0.52 5.72 -13.94
CA LYS A 125 0.16 6.88 -13.33
C LYS A 125 0.20 6.81 -11.81
N ALA A 126 -0.11 5.66 -11.23
CA ALA A 126 -0.09 5.42 -9.80
C ALA A 126 1.08 4.53 -9.41
N PHE A 127 1.43 4.58 -8.13
CA PHE A 127 2.42 3.68 -7.53
C PHE A 127 1.72 2.68 -6.61
N PHE A 128 2.26 1.47 -6.54
CA PHE A 128 1.92 0.49 -5.52
C PHE A 128 3.17 0.16 -4.72
N VAL A 129 3.14 0.40 -3.42
CA VAL A 129 4.23 0.10 -2.49
C VAL A 129 3.82 -1.07 -1.61
N GLY A 130 4.60 -2.13 -1.61
CA GLY A 130 4.32 -3.34 -0.85
C GLY A 130 5.56 -4.14 -0.49
N ASP A 131 5.40 -5.13 0.37
CA ASP A 131 6.46 -5.94 0.94
C ASP A 131 6.40 -7.43 0.55
N THR A 132 5.48 -7.78 -0.38
CA THR A 132 5.28 -9.16 -0.84
C THR A 132 5.14 -9.27 -2.35
N GLU A 133 5.37 -10.48 -2.91
CA GLU A 133 5.07 -10.77 -4.31
C GLU A 133 3.60 -10.46 -4.66
N GLY A 134 2.67 -10.73 -3.73
CA GLY A 134 1.25 -10.45 -3.92
C GLY A 134 0.95 -8.97 -4.16
N ASP A 135 1.71 -8.08 -3.53
CA ASP A 135 1.60 -6.62 -3.73
C ASP A 135 2.10 -6.21 -5.11
N ILE A 136 3.26 -6.72 -5.48
CA ILE A 136 3.87 -6.42 -6.78
C ILE A 136 2.99 -6.95 -7.91
N LYS A 137 2.47 -8.18 -7.80
CA LYS A 137 1.46 -8.71 -8.74
C LYS A 137 0.21 -7.84 -8.81
N THR A 138 -0.29 -7.34 -7.67
CA THR A 138 -1.45 -6.45 -7.65
C THR A 138 -1.17 -5.15 -8.40
N GLY A 139 -0.01 -4.53 -8.17
CA GLY A 139 0.41 -3.34 -8.89
C GLY A 139 0.52 -3.58 -10.40
N HIS A 140 1.18 -4.66 -10.82
CA HIS A 140 1.29 -5.05 -12.23
C HIS A 140 -0.08 -5.31 -12.87
N ASN A 141 -0.95 -6.08 -12.22
CA ASN A 141 -2.30 -6.37 -12.72
C ASN A 141 -3.16 -5.12 -12.89
N ALA A 142 -2.85 -4.07 -12.14
CA ALA A 142 -3.51 -2.76 -12.23
C ALA A 142 -2.82 -1.80 -13.20
N GLY A 143 -1.60 -2.11 -13.66
CA GLY A 143 -0.78 -1.24 -14.48
C GLY A 143 -0.06 -0.14 -13.70
N CYS A 144 0.08 -0.26 -12.37
CA CYS A 144 0.84 0.68 -11.53
C CYS A 144 2.35 0.49 -11.71
N LYS A 145 3.12 1.53 -11.41
CA LYS A 145 4.52 1.41 -11.04
C LYS A 145 4.62 0.74 -9.67
N THR A 146 5.51 -0.22 -9.54
CA THR A 146 5.62 -1.06 -8.33
C THR A 146 6.91 -0.83 -7.58
N ILE A 147 6.82 -0.66 -6.26
CA ILE A 147 7.95 -0.47 -5.37
C ILE A 147 7.90 -1.54 -4.28
N PHE A 148 8.92 -2.40 -4.27
CA PHE A 148 9.09 -3.39 -3.23
C PHE A 148 9.92 -2.81 -2.09
N VAL A 149 9.40 -2.88 -0.86
CA VAL A 149 10.11 -2.48 0.35
C VAL A 149 10.63 -3.70 1.11
N LEU A 150 11.84 -3.57 1.65
CA LEU A 150 12.52 -4.64 2.39
C LEU A 150 12.22 -4.61 3.90
N SER A 151 11.34 -3.71 4.34
CA SER A 151 10.94 -3.51 5.74
C SER A 151 9.92 -4.51 6.26
N GLY A 152 9.39 -5.38 5.39
CA GLY A 152 8.27 -6.24 5.72
C GLY A 152 8.59 -7.74 5.70
N ARG A 153 7.62 -8.50 5.19
CA ARG A 153 7.57 -9.96 5.25
C ARG A 153 8.62 -10.64 4.38
N GLU A 154 8.75 -10.19 3.13
CA GLU A 154 9.61 -10.84 2.14
C GLU A 154 10.90 -10.02 1.94
N ASN A 155 11.95 -10.69 1.50
CA ASN A 155 13.25 -10.08 1.25
C ASN A 155 13.81 -10.52 -0.11
N ARG A 156 15.01 -10.06 -0.47
CA ARG A 156 15.66 -10.41 -1.75
C ARG A 156 15.79 -11.91 -2.03
N ARG A 157 15.83 -12.78 -1.00
CA ARG A 157 15.90 -14.24 -1.21
C ARG A 157 14.58 -14.78 -1.73
N TYR A 158 13.44 -14.28 -1.26
CA TYR A 158 12.10 -14.66 -1.76
C TYR A 158 11.92 -14.27 -3.22
N MET A 159 12.43 -13.11 -3.64
CA MET A 159 12.33 -12.61 -5.02
C MET A 159 12.88 -13.56 -6.08
N ARG A 160 13.83 -14.45 -5.73
CA ARG A 160 14.35 -15.46 -6.67
C ARG A 160 13.28 -16.43 -7.16
N LYS A 161 12.19 -16.58 -6.40
CA LYS A 161 11.06 -17.47 -6.71
C LYS A 161 9.84 -16.72 -7.27
N TRP A 162 9.92 -15.39 -7.36
CA TRP A 162 8.82 -14.58 -7.83
C TRP A 162 8.64 -14.71 -9.36
N THR A 163 7.40 -14.68 -9.78
CA THR A 163 7.04 -14.69 -11.21
C THR A 163 6.97 -13.29 -11.81
N VAL A 164 7.05 -12.25 -10.97
CA VAL A 164 7.06 -10.83 -11.35
C VAL A 164 8.25 -10.12 -10.70
N LYS A 165 8.71 -9.04 -11.34
CA LYS A 165 9.77 -8.19 -10.78
C LYS A 165 9.18 -6.81 -10.46
N PRO A 166 9.51 -6.20 -9.32
CA PRO A 166 9.14 -4.81 -9.04
C PRO A 166 9.92 -3.86 -9.96
N ASP A 167 9.35 -2.69 -10.23
CA ASP A 167 10.09 -1.62 -10.95
C ASP A 167 11.22 -1.07 -10.07
N HIS A 168 11.01 -0.98 -8.75
CA HIS A 168 12.02 -0.50 -7.81
C HIS A 168 12.07 -1.37 -6.54
N ILE A 169 13.25 -1.41 -5.92
CA ILE A 169 13.48 -2.10 -4.64
C ILE A 169 14.18 -1.12 -3.70
N VAL A 170 13.57 -0.86 -2.56
CA VAL A 170 14.09 0.07 -1.55
C VAL A 170 14.04 -0.53 -0.15
N LYS A 171 14.68 0.14 0.79
CA LYS A 171 14.74 -0.32 2.19
C LYS A 171 13.35 -0.31 2.84
N ASP A 172 12.63 0.79 2.73
CA ASP A 172 11.37 1.08 3.41
C ASP A 172 10.55 2.14 2.67
N LEU A 173 9.39 2.51 3.23
CA LEU A 173 8.53 3.52 2.65
C LEU A 173 9.21 4.90 2.57
N ASN A 174 10.07 5.24 3.53
CA ASN A 174 10.77 6.52 3.51
C ASN A 174 11.70 6.63 2.29
N ALA A 175 12.43 5.55 1.99
CA ALA A 175 13.26 5.48 0.79
C ALA A 175 12.45 5.47 -0.53
N ALA A 176 11.18 5.04 -0.50
CA ALA A 176 10.30 5.07 -1.67
C ALA A 176 9.87 6.49 -2.06
N VAL A 177 9.86 7.43 -1.11
CA VAL A 177 9.38 8.83 -1.34
C VAL A 177 10.15 9.50 -2.48
N GLU A 178 11.47 9.44 -2.44
CA GLU A 178 12.34 10.07 -3.44
C GLU A 178 12.06 9.52 -4.85
N ILE A 179 11.91 8.19 -4.99
CA ILE A 179 11.58 7.56 -6.26
C ILE A 179 10.23 8.06 -6.78
N ILE A 180 9.20 8.07 -5.93
CA ILE A 180 7.85 8.48 -6.29
C ILE A 180 7.84 9.95 -6.75
N GLN A 181 8.53 10.83 -6.04
CA GLN A 181 8.63 12.25 -6.37
C GLN A 181 9.39 12.49 -7.68
N ASN A 182 10.53 11.83 -7.87
CA ASN A 182 11.36 11.96 -9.06
C ASN A 182 10.66 11.45 -10.33
N GLU A 183 10.02 10.29 -10.26
CA GLU A 183 9.22 9.74 -11.37
C GLU A 183 8.05 10.67 -11.72
N HIS A 184 7.39 11.24 -10.71
CA HIS A 184 6.30 12.19 -10.94
C HIS A 184 6.77 13.46 -11.67
N LEU A 185 7.91 14.01 -11.27
CA LEU A 185 8.49 15.19 -11.91
C LEU A 185 8.88 14.93 -13.36
N ARG A 186 9.44 13.76 -13.66
CA ARG A 186 9.77 13.36 -15.05
C ARG A 186 8.52 13.30 -15.92
N HIS A 187 7.44 12.72 -15.42
CA HIS A 187 6.18 12.65 -16.16
C HIS A 187 5.54 14.02 -16.42
N THR A 188 5.63 14.96 -15.46
CA THR A 188 5.08 16.31 -15.63
C THR A 188 5.89 17.15 -16.62
N ARG A 189 7.22 17.00 -16.66
CA ARG A 189 8.08 17.67 -17.66
C ARG A 189 7.79 17.17 -19.09
N ASN A 190 7.72 15.85 -19.28
CA ASN A 190 7.46 15.25 -20.58
C ASN A 190 6.06 15.55 -21.15
N SER A 191 5.07 15.82 -20.29
CA SER A 191 3.74 16.23 -20.75
C SER A 191 3.66 17.71 -21.12
N ARG A 192 4.52 18.56 -20.59
CA ARG A 192 4.61 19.99 -20.96
C ARG A 192 5.41 20.23 -22.26
N SER A 193 6.35 19.34 -22.60
CA SER A 193 7.13 19.45 -23.83
C SER A 193 6.41 18.90 -25.08
N ARG A 194 5.22 18.33 -24.91
CA ARG A 194 4.38 17.79 -25.99
C ARG A 194 3.08 18.56 -26.23
N ALA A 195 2.85 19.61 -25.47
CA ALA A 195 1.72 20.55 -25.59
C ALA A 195 2.19 21.90 -26.18
#